data_eab1ae1df40b95da5ad97915e58340a9
#
_entry.id   eab1ae1df40b95da5ad97915e58340a9
#
_cell.length_a   1.000
_cell.length_b   1.000
_cell.length_c   1.000
_cell.angle_alpha   90.00
_cell.angle_beta   90.00
_cell.angle_gamma   90.00
#
_symmetry.space_group_name_H-M   'P 1'
#
loop_
_entity.id
_entity.type
_entity.pdbx_description
1 polymer ?
#
loop_
_entity_poly.entity_id
_entity_poly.type
_entity_poly.pdbx_seq_one_letter_code
_entity_poly.pdbx_strand_id
1 'polypeptide(L)'
;MRKSMKQASAFEIIAARCWNVLNEGKSFTPVYVTGIAFLYYLVTGWQTSAFFLGLVYLLPLFVIYYVYDFPLHLRWFLWIPLGIAIYLFGIPDMGLLLFALGMYIFFTVFFWGTLYYHLRIGTTWWNFLRIWKLFLKNTDSTSGNVFEQLPKFLLQLVVFSAVYEAVQPVALLSEVSILSVGAFIFAFLVHRYLFNWKPVEYPAYTNSADLPAEPLAKKVVVVVIDGCRKERLYEADAPFLHRLMRQGTVYETMETIYPARTVTCFSSMFTGTYPREHGIKSNMVWDLLVKVESIFDVLKKRGKKGILFGCAHLIDAFGDYVESFTAVSHNDVVDKKIMEQAKVLYDRENPDLFIVQMIAVDQTGHSRGVLYPEYLEKIKEADALIADFYAWLTARGDMDETAFIVMADHGQGNGIGGHGHLDTGERFVPFFMHGPMIECGKKVEEFRSIVSVAPTISALLGVPLPDHARGPVLKEAFKQKEQTSYEEADHRYSRVQ
;
A
#
# COMPACT_ATOMS: atom_id res chain seq x y z
N MET A 1 -8.25 36.30 7.03
CA MET A 1 -7.40 35.42 7.86
C MET A 1 -7.30 34.08 7.15
N ARG A 2 -6.16 33.79 6.47
CA ARG A 2 -5.89 32.48 5.87
C ARG A 2 -5.73 31.47 7.01
N LYS A 3 -6.65 30.51 7.15
CA LYS A 3 -6.46 29.38 8.05
C LYS A 3 -5.19 28.65 7.57
N SER A 4 -4.14 28.66 8.37
CA SER A 4 -2.95 27.84 8.13
C SER A 4 -3.38 26.38 7.95
N MET A 5 -2.83 25.73 6.94
CA MET A 5 -3.02 24.29 6.75
C MET A 5 -2.62 23.58 8.04
N LYS A 6 -3.46 22.66 8.49
CA LYS A 6 -3.16 21.86 9.67
C LYS A 6 -2.29 20.69 9.23
N GLN A 7 -1.01 20.78 9.47
CA GLN A 7 -0.11 19.62 9.38
C GLN A 7 -0.51 18.56 10.40
N ALA A 8 -0.17 17.30 10.14
CA ALA A 8 -0.36 16.23 11.10
C ALA A 8 0.43 16.56 12.39
N SER A 9 -0.25 16.52 13.51
CA SER A 9 0.38 16.76 14.81
C SER A 9 1.25 15.55 15.21
N ALA A 10 2.20 15.77 16.13
CA ALA A 10 3.00 14.66 16.68
C ALA A 10 2.12 13.54 17.25
N PHE A 11 0.98 13.88 17.85
CA PHE A 11 0.02 12.89 18.34
C PHE A 11 -0.59 12.07 17.19
N GLU A 12 -0.96 12.70 16.08
CA GLU A 12 -1.50 12.00 14.91
C GLU A 12 -0.48 11.06 14.27
N ILE A 13 0.80 11.46 14.23
CA ILE A 13 1.91 10.63 13.74
C ILE A 13 2.08 9.40 14.65
N ILE A 14 2.11 9.59 15.98
CA ILE A 14 2.20 8.48 16.93
C ILE A 14 0.98 7.56 16.82
N ALA A 15 -0.22 8.12 16.74
CA ALA A 15 -1.43 7.33 16.58
C ALA A 15 -1.43 6.50 15.28
N ALA A 16 -0.94 7.07 14.17
CA ALA A 16 -0.77 6.37 12.91
C ALA A 16 0.22 5.20 13.03
N ARG A 17 1.34 5.40 13.73
CA ARG A 17 2.32 4.34 14.00
C ARG A 17 1.74 3.22 14.86
N CYS A 18 1.02 3.56 15.93
CA CYS A 18 0.32 2.56 16.76
C CYS A 18 -0.73 1.80 15.95
N TRP A 19 -1.48 2.50 15.10
CA TRP A 19 -2.42 1.87 14.19
C TRP A 19 -1.74 0.85 13.28
N ASN A 20 -0.61 1.21 12.67
CA ASN A 20 0.13 0.32 11.80
C ASN A 20 0.62 -0.95 12.52
N VAL A 21 1.08 -0.83 13.77
CA VAL A 21 1.45 -2.00 14.60
C VAL A 21 0.29 -2.96 14.77
N LEU A 22 -0.91 -2.46 15.01
CA LEU A 22 -2.10 -3.28 15.23
C LEU A 22 -2.75 -3.78 13.94
N ASN A 23 -2.51 -3.11 12.82
CA ASN A 23 -3.09 -3.48 11.53
C ASN A 23 -2.18 -4.41 10.70
N GLU A 24 -0.87 -4.43 10.96
CA GLU A 24 0.06 -5.31 10.28
C GLU A 24 -0.01 -6.74 10.86
N GLY A 25 -0.26 -7.73 10.01
CA GLY A 25 -0.37 -9.14 10.44
C GLY A 25 0.87 -9.67 11.14
N LYS A 26 2.04 -9.18 10.77
CA LYS A 26 3.33 -9.58 11.37
C LYS A 26 3.49 -9.10 12.80
N SER A 27 3.07 -7.88 13.11
CA SER A 27 3.17 -7.29 14.43
C SER A 27 1.91 -7.52 15.29
N PHE A 28 0.76 -7.70 14.63
CA PHE A 28 -0.50 -7.97 15.33
C PHE A 28 -0.42 -9.20 16.22
N THR A 29 0.03 -10.34 15.68
CA THR A 29 0.02 -11.62 16.44
C THR A 29 0.82 -11.55 17.74
N PRO A 30 2.11 -11.10 17.78
CA PRO A 30 2.83 -11.03 19.04
C PRO A 30 2.21 -10.04 20.04
N VAL A 31 1.74 -8.87 19.58
CA VAL A 31 1.06 -7.88 20.43
C VAL A 31 -0.23 -8.47 21.00
N TYR A 32 -1.03 -9.12 20.15
CA TYR A 32 -2.30 -9.71 20.52
C TYR A 32 -2.11 -10.84 21.55
N VAL A 33 -1.24 -11.81 21.27
CA VAL A 33 -0.97 -12.94 22.16
C VAL A 33 -0.46 -12.46 23.52
N THR A 34 0.52 -11.54 23.53
CA THR A 34 1.06 -10.98 24.76
C THR A 34 -0.01 -10.24 25.55
N GLY A 35 -0.83 -9.43 24.89
CA GLY A 35 -1.91 -8.66 25.52
C GLY A 35 -3.01 -9.57 26.11
N ILE A 36 -3.44 -10.57 25.36
CA ILE A 36 -4.47 -11.53 25.81
C ILE A 36 -3.97 -12.33 27.01
N ALA A 37 -2.75 -12.89 26.92
CA ALA A 37 -2.15 -13.63 28.03
C ALA A 37 -2.00 -12.75 29.27
N PHE A 38 -1.51 -11.51 29.10
CA PHE A 38 -1.39 -10.55 30.19
C PHE A 38 -2.73 -10.28 30.88
N LEU A 39 -3.75 -9.89 30.11
CA LEU A 39 -5.08 -9.56 30.65
C LEU A 39 -5.74 -10.75 31.33
N TYR A 40 -5.65 -11.92 30.72
CA TYR A 40 -6.26 -13.14 31.26
C TYR A 40 -5.65 -13.54 32.59
N TYR A 41 -4.32 -13.66 32.64
CA TYR A 41 -3.63 -14.09 33.85
C TYR A 41 -3.55 -13.00 34.92
N LEU A 42 -3.67 -11.73 34.59
CA LEU A 42 -3.83 -10.65 35.56
C LEU A 42 -5.08 -10.83 36.40
N VAL A 43 -6.16 -11.35 35.81
CA VAL A 43 -7.45 -11.54 36.50
C VAL A 43 -7.53 -12.92 37.20
N THR A 44 -6.99 -13.97 36.58
CA THR A 44 -7.15 -15.36 37.05
C THR A 44 -6.05 -15.83 37.99
N GLY A 45 -4.89 -15.19 38.00
CA GLY A 45 -3.76 -15.57 38.85
C GLY A 45 -2.42 -15.30 38.15
N TRP A 46 -1.81 -14.16 38.46
CA TRP A 46 -0.57 -13.73 37.84
C TRP A 46 0.66 -14.37 38.48
N GLN A 47 1.47 -15.04 37.64
CA GLN A 47 2.80 -15.55 38.01
C GLN A 47 3.84 -14.93 37.10
N THR A 48 4.55 -13.90 37.59
CA THR A 48 5.47 -13.06 36.77
C THR A 48 6.55 -13.89 36.09
N SER A 49 7.21 -14.80 36.79
CA SER A 49 8.28 -15.62 36.24
C SER A 49 7.79 -16.56 35.13
N ALA A 50 6.65 -17.22 35.34
CA ALA A 50 6.05 -18.13 34.38
C ALA A 50 5.60 -17.37 33.11
N PHE A 51 5.05 -16.16 33.30
CA PHE A 51 4.65 -15.30 32.17
C PHE A 51 5.84 -14.93 31.27
N PHE A 52 6.93 -14.42 31.85
CA PHE A 52 8.11 -14.06 31.07
C PHE A 52 8.78 -15.28 30.44
N LEU A 53 8.81 -16.41 31.16
CA LEU A 53 9.33 -17.63 30.58
C LEU A 53 8.48 -18.11 29.38
N GLY A 54 7.15 -18.05 29.49
CA GLY A 54 6.24 -18.35 28.39
C GLY A 54 6.51 -17.48 27.17
N LEU A 55 6.72 -16.17 27.35
CA LEU A 55 7.08 -15.27 26.24
C LEU A 55 8.43 -15.63 25.62
N VAL A 56 9.44 -16.00 26.43
CA VAL A 56 10.75 -16.42 25.89
C VAL A 56 10.61 -17.66 25.00
N TYR A 57 9.79 -18.61 25.37
CA TYR A 57 9.52 -19.81 24.57
C TYR A 57 8.78 -19.50 23.25
N LEU A 58 8.03 -18.40 23.21
CA LEU A 58 7.34 -17.94 22.00
C LEU A 58 8.25 -17.19 21.02
N LEU A 59 9.40 -16.65 21.45
CA LEU A 59 10.26 -15.84 20.60
C LEU A 59 10.59 -16.49 19.24
N PRO A 60 10.95 -17.77 19.13
CA PRO A 60 11.20 -18.41 17.84
C PRO A 60 9.98 -18.35 16.90
N LEU A 61 8.78 -18.61 17.42
CA LEU A 61 7.54 -18.57 16.64
C LEU A 61 7.19 -17.13 16.21
N PHE A 62 7.39 -16.15 17.08
CA PHE A 62 7.24 -14.73 16.72
C PHE A 62 8.15 -14.35 15.56
N VAL A 63 9.43 -14.73 15.64
CA VAL A 63 10.41 -14.45 14.58
C VAL A 63 10.04 -15.13 13.27
N ILE A 64 9.66 -16.42 13.30
CA ILE A 64 9.27 -17.18 12.12
C ILE A 64 8.12 -16.49 11.39
N TYR A 65 7.04 -16.18 12.10
CA TYR A 65 5.86 -15.56 11.52
C TYR A 65 6.00 -14.05 11.25
N TYR A 66 7.02 -13.41 11.78
CA TYR A 66 7.40 -12.06 11.39
C TYR A 66 8.17 -12.05 10.06
N VAL A 67 9.08 -13.01 9.87
CA VAL A 67 9.93 -13.12 8.67
C VAL A 67 9.15 -13.68 7.49
N TYR A 68 8.37 -14.75 7.70
CA TYR A 68 7.63 -15.43 6.65
C TYR A 68 6.18 -14.97 6.60
N ASP A 69 5.79 -14.49 5.42
CA ASP A 69 4.42 -14.15 5.09
C ASP A 69 3.80 -15.25 4.25
N PHE A 70 2.49 -15.45 4.35
CA PHE A 70 1.81 -16.52 3.64
C PHE A 70 0.83 -15.90 2.61
N PRO A 71 0.97 -16.24 1.32
CA PRO A 71 0.02 -15.81 0.30
C PRO A 71 -1.37 -16.41 0.54
N LEU A 72 -2.40 -15.76 0.01
CA LEU A 72 -3.82 -16.09 0.24
C LEU A 72 -4.12 -17.58 0.13
N HIS A 73 -3.66 -18.23 -0.94
CA HIS A 73 -3.96 -19.63 -1.22
C HIS A 73 -3.21 -20.63 -0.32
N LEU A 74 -2.23 -20.17 0.46
CA LEU A 74 -1.48 -21.03 1.38
C LEU A 74 -1.81 -20.79 2.86
N ARG A 75 -2.64 -19.81 3.20
CA ARG A 75 -2.91 -19.41 4.58
C ARG A 75 -3.55 -20.51 5.42
N TRP A 76 -4.41 -21.28 4.83
CA TRP A 76 -5.05 -22.37 5.55
C TRP A 76 -4.10 -23.54 5.88
N PHE A 77 -2.93 -23.65 5.27
CA PHE A 77 -1.87 -24.60 5.68
C PHE A 77 -1.30 -24.29 7.07
N LEU A 78 -1.45 -23.06 7.57
CA LEU A 78 -1.03 -22.69 8.92
C LEU A 78 -1.72 -23.49 10.03
N TRP A 79 -2.85 -24.12 9.75
CA TRP A 79 -3.53 -25.04 10.66
C TRP A 79 -2.71 -26.31 10.94
N ILE A 80 -1.76 -26.68 10.07
CA ILE A 80 -0.88 -27.84 10.28
C ILE A 80 0.02 -27.65 11.49
N PRO A 81 0.80 -26.57 11.65
CA PRO A 81 1.58 -26.34 12.88
C PRO A 81 0.70 -26.26 14.13
N LEU A 82 -0.48 -25.67 14.04
CA LEU A 82 -1.43 -25.63 15.15
C LEU A 82 -1.88 -27.04 15.56
N GLY A 83 -2.24 -27.91 14.59
CA GLY A 83 -2.62 -29.29 14.86
C GLY A 83 -1.50 -30.08 15.55
N ILE A 84 -0.26 -29.89 15.12
CA ILE A 84 0.93 -30.47 15.76
C ILE A 84 1.10 -29.97 17.19
N ALA A 85 0.94 -28.65 17.42
CA ALA A 85 1.05 -28.08 18.76
C ALA A 85 -0.02 -28.62 19.72
N ILE A 86 -1.27 -28.73 19.26
CA ILE A 86 -2.37 -29.33 20.05
C ILE A 86 -2.08 -30.79 20.37
N TYR A 87 -1.51 -31.53 19.44
CA TYR A 87 -1.12 -32.92 19.67
C TYR A 87 -0.02 -33.06 20.74
N LEU A 88 0.97 -32.15 20.71
CA LEU A 88 2.10 -32.18 21.67
C LEU A 88 1.74 -31.64 23.05
N PHE A 89 0.96 -30.57 23.13
CA PHE A 89 0.74 -29.80 24.34
C PHE A 89 -0.71 -29.85 24.89
N GLY A 90 -1.63 -30.39 24.09
CA GLY A 90 -3.05 -30.35 24.42
C GLY A 90 -3.73 -29.05 24.04
N ILE A 91 -4.99 -28.92 24.37
CA ILE A 91 -5.80 -27.71 24.16
C ILE A 91 -5.49 -26.74 25.31
N PRO A 92 -5.30 -25.44 25.05
CA PRO A 92 -5.09 -24.46 26.11
C PRO A 92 -6.30 -24.40 27.03
N ASP A 93 -6.12 -23.80 28.23
CA ASP A 93 -7.24 -23.55 29.13
C ASP A 93 -8.46 -22.99 28.38
N MET A 94 -9.63 -23.57 28.62
CA MET A 94 -10.84 -23.24 27.87
C MET A 94 -11.27 -21.78 28.09
N GLY A 95 -11.01 -21.24 29.29
CA GLY A 95 -11.29 -19.83 29.60
C GLY A 95 -10.40 -18.89 28.77
N LEU A 96 -9.08 -19.19 28.70
CA LEU A 96 -8.13 -18.43 27.87
C LEU A 96 -8.52 -18.53 26.41
N LEU A 97 -8.87 -19.70 25.92
CA LEU A 97 -9.29 -19.91 24.53
C LEU A 97 -10.54 -19.09 24.19
N LEU A 98 -11.59 -19.18 25.01
CA LEU A 98 -12.83 -18.43 24.78
C LEU A 98 -12.62 -16.92 24.91
N PHE A 99 -11.80 -16.50 25.87
CA PHE A 99 -11.43 -15.08 26.02
C PHE A 99 -10.69 -14.57 24.78
N ALA A 100 -9.69 -15.31 24.30
CA ALA A 100 -8.95 -14.94 23.09
C ALA A 100 -9.87 -14.86 21.87
N LEU A 101 -10.66 -15.88 21.60
CA LEU A 101 -11.60 -15.88 20.46
C LEU A 101 -12.63 -14.75 20.57
N GLY A 102 -13.20 -14.53 21.75
CA GLY A 102 -14.15 -13.44 21.98
C GLY A 102 -13.53 -12.07 21.75
N MET A 103 -12.32 -11.84 22.25
CA MET A 103 -11.58 -10.58 22.04
C MET A 103 -11.15 -10.39 20.58
N TYR A 104 -10.79 -11.45 19.88
CA TYR A 104 -10.46 -11.37 18.46
C TYR A 104 -11.69 -10.95 17.63
N ILE A 105 -12.83 -11.56 17.85
CA ILE A 105 -14.10 -11.18 17.21
C ILE A 105 -14.49 -9.75 17.61
N PHE A 106 -14.38 -9.41 18.90
CA PHE A 106 -14.70 -8.08 19.38
C PHE A 106 -13.87 -7.00 18.66
N PHE A 107 -12.54 -7.15 18.60
CA PHE A 107 -11.69 -6.15 17.96
C PHE A 107 -11.84 -6.12 16.45
N THR A 108 -11.89 -7.26 15.79
CA THR A 108 -11.89 -7.29 14.31
C THR A 108 -13.26 -6.97 13.73
N VAL A 109 -14.33 -7.49 14.30
CA VAL A 109 -15.68 -7.31 13.74
C VAL A 109 -16.41 -6.13 14.36
N PHE A 110 -16.42 -6.02 15.68
CA PHE A 110 -17.18 -4.97 16.35
C PHE A 110 -16.40 -3.66 16.42
N PHE A 111 -15.21 -3.66 17.04
CA PHE A 111 -14.49 -2.42 17.30
C PHE A 111 -13.97 -1.80 15.99
N TRP A 112 -13.16 -2.50 15.23
CA TRP A 112 -12.60 -1.98 13.98
C TRP A 112 -13.61 -1.99 12.83
N GLY A 113 -14.22 -3.11 12.56
CA GLY A 113 -15.10 -3.31 11.43
C GLY A 113 -16.41 -2.53 11.52
N THR A 114 -16.88 -2.21 12.73
CA THR A 114 -18.18 -1.53 12.91
C THR A 114 -18.04 -0.17 13.57
N LEU A 115 -17.57 -0.11 14.82
CA LEU A 115 -17.53 1.14 15.58
C LEU A 115 -16.59 2.18 14.97
N TYR A 116 -15.35 1.78 14.66
CA TYR A 116 -14.37 2.68 14.06
C TYR A 116 -14.89 3.26 12.74
N TYR A 117 -15.41 2.43 11.85
CA TYR A 117 -15.93 2.90 10.58
C TYR A 117 -17.26 3.66 10.71
N HIS A 118 -18.07 3.36 11.71
CA HIS A 118 -19.22 4.20 12.04
C HIS A 118 -18.79 5.62 12.39
N LEU A 119 -17.79 5.77 13.25
CA LEU A 119 -17.26 7.07 13.67
C LEU A 119 -16.50 7.79 12.53
N ARG A 120 -15.80 7.02 11.71
CA ARG A 120 -14.91 7.58 10.68
C ARG A 120 -15.60 7.93 9.38
N ILE A 121 -16.49 7.10 8.91
CA ILE A 121 -17.11 7.25 7.59
C ILE A 121 -18.64 7.24 7.63
N GLY A 122 -19.25 7.29 8.82
CA GLY A 122 -20.70 7.36 8.97
C GLY A 122 -21.45 6.09 8.56
N THR A 123 -20.81 4.91 8.62
CA THR A 123 -21.52 3.67 8.38
C THR A 123 -22.62 3.45 9.42
N THR A 124 -23.73 2.84 9.04
CA THR A 124 -24.77 2.46 10.00
C THR A 124 -24.32 1.30 10.87
N TRP A 125 -24.93 1.15 12.06
CA TRP A 125 -24.67 -0.02 12.92
C TRP A 125 -24.99 -1.35 12.24
N TRP A 126 -25.89 -1.38 11.27
CA TRP A 126 -26.18 -2.55 10.44
C TRP A 126 -25.00 -3.00 9.58
N ASN A 127 -23.96 -2.19 9.46
CA ASN A 127 -22.70 -2.58 8.84
C ASN A 127 -22.05 -3.79 9.55
N PHE A 128 -22.38 -4.01 10.82
CA PHE A 128 -21.97 -5.20 11.56
C PHE A 128 -22.27 -6.51 10.81
N LEU A 129 -23.45 -6.64 10.22
CA LEU A 129 -23.82 -7.83 9.47
C LEU A 129 -22.99 -8.01 8.20
N ARG A 130 -22.65 -6.89 7.53
CA ARG A 130 -21.79 -6.90 6.35
C ARG A 130 -20.35 -7.30 6.73
N ILE A 131 -19.80 -6.67 7.75
CA ILE A 131 -18.46 -6.98 8.29
C ILE A 131 -18.37 -8.43 8.69
N TRP A 132 -19.34 -8.95 9.43
CA TRP A 132 -19.37 -10.36 9.84
C TRP A 132 -19.36 -11.31 8.65
N LYS A 133 -20.18 -11.03 7.64
CA LYS A 133 -20.23 -11.84 6.40
C LYS A 133 -18.91 -11.84 5.65
N LEU A 134 -18.26 -10.69 5.55
CA LEU A 134 -16.99 -10.55 4.84
C LEU A 134 -15.83 -11.13 5.64
N PHE A 135 -15.84 -10.98 6.96
CA PHE A 135 -14.89 -11.60 7.86
C PHE A 135 -14.86 -13.12 7.71
N LEU A 136 -16.02 -13.77 7.62
CA LEU A 136 -16.12 -15.21 7.38
C LEU A 136 -15.71 -15.64 5.95
N LYS A 137 -15.71 -14.72 5.00
CA LYS A 137 -15.28 -14.97 3.61
C LYS A 137 -13.77 -14.77 3.38
N ASN A 138 -12.99 -14.69 4.44
CA ASN A 138 -11.57 -14.44 4.36
C ASN A 138 -11.25 -13.03 3.82
N THR A 139 -11.13 -12.08 4.69
CA THR A 139 -10.63 -10.75 4.36
C THR A 139 -9.12 -10.80 4.13
N ASP A 140 -8.62 -9.97 3.27
CA ASP A 140 -7.18 -9.83 3.05
C ASP A 140 -6.54 -8.83 4.00
N SER A 141 -7.32 -8.18 4.83
CA SER A 141 -6.84 -7.31 5.88
C SER A 141 -5.96 -8.11 6.85
N THR A 142 -4.83 -7.59 7.15
CA THR A 142 -3.77 -8.23 7.90
C THR A 142 -4.21 -8.75 9.27
N SER A 143 -4.77 -7.89 10.10
CA SER A 143 -5.27 -8.30 11.43
C SER A 143 -6.61 -9.04 11.36
N GLY A 144 -7.42 -8.75 10.36
CA GLY A 144 -8.75 -9.36 10.16
C GLY A 144 -8.75 -10.66 9.38
N ASN A 145 -7.61 -11.12 8.89
CA ASN A 145 -7.52 -12.35 8.12
C ASN A 145 -7.62 -13.59 9.01
N VAL A 146 -8.82 -14.13 9.13
CA VAL A 146 -9.11 -15.27 10.01
C VAL A 146 -8.25 -16.49 9.70
N PHE A 147 -8.09 -16.82 8.41
CA PHE A 147 -7.35 -18.02 8.02
C PHE A 147 -5.85 -17.93 8.29
N GLU A 148 -5.32 -16.73 8.42
CA GLU A 148 -3.92 -16.50 8.78
C GLU A 148 -3.75 -16.23 10.28
N GLN A 149 -4.51 -15.32 10.82
CA GLN A 149 -4.29 -14.85 12.19
C GLN A 149 -4.76 -15.85 13.24
N LEU A 150 -5.90 -16.48 13.01
CA LEU A 150 -6.46 -17.46 13.95
C LEU A 150 -5.49 -18.61 14.25
N PRO A 151 -4.98 -19.36 13.26
CA PRO A 151 -4.03 -20.43 13.56
C PRO A 151 -2.72 -19.93 14.15
N LYS A 152 -2.23 -18.72 13.76
CA LYS A 152 -1.01 -18.14 14.33
C LYS A 152 -1.16 -17.88 15.83
N PHE A 153 -2.18 -17.14 16.23
CA PHE A 153 -2.32 -16.80 17.64
C PHE A 153 -2.75 -18.02 18.50
N LEU A 154 -3.57 -18.93 17.98
CA LEU A 154 -3.93 -20.14 18.69
C LEU A 154 -2.72 -21.06 18.93
N LEU A 155 -1.86 -21.26 17.92
CA LEU A 155 -0.60 -21.97 18.07
C LEU A 155 0.24 -21.41 19.22
N GLN A 156 0.37 -20.10 19.26
CA GLN A 156 1.18 -19.43 20.27
C GLN A 156 0.53 -19.50 21.67
N LEU A 157 -0.80 -19.39 21.76
CA LEU A 157 -1.51 -19.56 23.03
C LEU A 157 -1.42 -21.00 23.56
N VAL A 158 -1.45 -22.02 22.69
CA VAL A 158 -1.22 -23.43 23.07
C VAL A 158 0.15 -23.58 23.72
N VAL A 159 1.21 -23.10 23.06
CA VAL A 159 2.57 -23.20 23.61
C VAL A 159 2.71 -22.37 24.89
N PHE A 160 2.18 -21.14 24.89
CA PHE A 160 2.25 -20.26 26.05
C PHE A 160 1.57 -20.89 27.28
N SER A 161 0.32 -21.37 27.14
CA SER A 161 -0.45 -22.00 28.21
C SER A 161 0.28 -23.22 28.76
N ALA A 162 0.77 -24.09 27.89
CA ALA A 162 1.53 -25.26 28.29
C ALA A 162 2.78 -24.91 29.13
N VAL A 163 3.54 -23.90 28.72
CA VAL A 163 4.73 -23.45 29.46
C VAL A 163 4.36 -22.75 30.76
N TYR A 164 3.32 -21.92 30.74
CA TYR A 164 2.85 -21.17 31.92
C TYR A 164 2.35 -22.07 33.03
N GLU A 165 1.62 -23.12 32.69
CA GLU A 165 0.98 -24.05 33.63
C GLU A 165 1.89 -25.22 34.06
N ALA A 166 3.03 -25.40 33.37
CA ALA A 166 3.93 -26.50 33.65
C ALA A 166 4.59 -26.40 35.04
N VAL A 167 4.58 -27.48 35.78
CA VAL A 167 5.31 -27.60 37.07
C VAL A 167 6.82 -27.52 36.82
N GLN A 168 7.29 -28.06 35.70
CA GLN A 168 8.69 -28.03 35.26
C GLN A 168 8.80 -27.50 33.83
N PRO A 169 8.72 -26.18 33.62
CA PRO A 169 8.72 -25.59 32.26
C PRO A 169 9.95 -25.96 31.44
N VAL A 170 11.10 -26.18 32.09
CA VAL A 170 12.35 -26.54 31.40
C VAL A 170 12.25 -27.93 30.73
N ALA A 171 11.40 -28.82 31.23
CA ALA A 171 11.16 -30.11 30.57
C ALA A 171 10.50 -29.97 29.18
N LEU A 172 9.78 -28.90 28.94
CA LEU A 172 9.12 -28.62 27.64
C LEU A 172 10.05 -27.99 26.59
N LEU A 173 11.31 -27.70 26.94
CA LEU A 173 12.23 -27.02 26.03
C LEU A 173 12.51 -27.84 24.75
N SER A 174 12.60 -29.16 24.88
CA SER A 174 12.82 -30.07 23.76
C SER A 174 11.65 -30.06 22.79
N GLU A 175 10.42 -30.17 23.29
CA GLU A 175 9.21 -30.20 22.50
C GLU A 175 8.93 -28.87 21.81
N VAL A 176 9.10 -27.76 22.54
CA VAL A 176 8.95 -26.41 21.92
C VAL A 176 10.05 -26.16 20.89
N SER A 177 11.27 -26.63 21.12
CA SER A 177 12.36 -26.52 20.14
C SER A 177 12.06 -27.34 18.89
N ILE A 178 11.59 -28.58 19.03
CA ILE A 178 11.19 -29.43 17.89
C ILE A 178 10.05 -28.77 17.11
N LEU A 179 9.03 -28.27 17.80
CA LEU A 179 7.91 -27.55 17.16
C LEU A 179 8.41 -26.31 16.40
N SER A 180 9.30 -25.52 17.00
CA SER A 180 9.84 -24.30 16.41
C SER A 180 10.70 -24.60 15.16
N VAL A 181 11.56 -25.62 15.23
CA VAL A 181 12.35 -26.08 14.09
C VAL A 181 11.44 -26.61 12.98
N GLY A 182 10.44 -27.42 13.35
CA GLY A 182 9.43 -27.93 12.39
C GLY A 182 8.66 -26.80 11.72
N ALA A 183 8.20 -25.82 12.49
CA ALA A 183 7.52 -24.63 11.96
C ALA A 183 8.43 -23.80 11.03
N PHE A 184 9.72 -23.66 11.39
CA PHE A 184 10.69 -22.98 10.52
C PHE A 184 10.89 -23.73 9.20
N ILE A 185 11.12 -25.05 9.25
CA ILE A 185 11.28 -25.88 8.04
C ILE A 185 10.01 -25.80 7.18
N PHE A 186 8.85 -25.91 7.78
CA PHE A 186 7.58 -25.80 7.10
C PHE A 186 7.42 -24.42 6.39
N ALA A 187 7.64 -23.33 7.12
CA ALA A 187 7.56 -21.99 6.58
C ALA A 187 8.57 -21.79 5.43
N PHE A 188 9.82 -22.24 5.63
CA PHE A 188 10.86 -22.18 4.61
C PHE A 188 10.48 -22.95 3.33
N LEU A 189 10.01 -24.18 3.46
CA LEU A 189 9.62 -25.01 2.32
C LEU A 189 8.42 -24.42 1.57
N VAL A 190 7.40 -23.96 2.30
CA VAL A 190 6.24 -23.28 1.69
C VAL A 190 6.69 -22.06 0.92
N HIS A 191 7.52 -21.21 1.52
CA HIS A 191 8.01 -20.00 0.83
C HIS A 191 8.95 -20.32 -0.33
N ARG A 192 9.79 -21.34 -0.21
CA ARG A 192 10.75 -21.69 -1.25
C ARG A 192 10.12 -22.35 -2.48
N TYR A 193 9.14 -23.22 -2.28
CA TYR A 193 8.63 -24.08 -3.34
C TYR A 193 7.17 -23.79 -3.76
N LEU A 194 6.37 -23.24 -2.86
CA LEU A 194 4.95 -22.96 -3.13
C LEU A 194 4.66 -21.46 -3.27
N PHE A 195 5.53 -20.59 -2.71
CA PHE A 195 5.36 -19.15 -2.85
C PHE A 195 6.01 -18.66 -4.15
N ASN A 196 5.38 -18.97 -5.27
CA ASN A 196 5.77 -18.49 -6.61
C ASN A 196 4.95 -17.27 -7.09
N TRP A 197 4.16 -16.69 -6.23
CA TRP A 197 3.18 -15.66 -6.54
C TRP A 197 3.72 -14.27 -6.22
N LYS A 198 4.78 -13.90 -6.88
CA LYS A 198 5.37 -12.56 -6.81
C LYS A 198 5.30 -11.89 -8.18
N PRO A 199 5.19 -10.54 -8.22
CA PRO A 199 5.40 -9.80 -9.45
C PRO A 199 6.77 -10.12 -10.03
N VAL A 200 6.87 -10.12 -11.35
CA VAL A 200 8.15 -10.23 -12.03
C VAL A 200 8.90 -8.92 -11.82
N GLU A 201 10.07 -8.99 -11.19
CA GLU A 201 10.93 -7.83 -10.99
C GLU A 201 11.85 -7.61 -12.20
N TYR A 202 12.02 -6.36 -12.61
CA TYR A 202 13.02 -6.01 -13.63
C TYR A 202 14.44 -6.32 -13.09
N PRO A 203 15.23 -7.15 -13.80
CA PRO A 203 16.53 -7.58 -13.30
C PRO A 203 17.62 -6.51 -13.44
N ALA A 204 17.51 -5.65 -14.45
CA ALA A 204 18.50 -4.63 -14.76
C ALA A 204 18.09 -3.25 -14.22
N TYR A 205 19.07 -2.38 -14.02
CA TYR A 205 18.83 -0.97 -13.76
C TYR A 205 18.33 -0.25 -15.03
N THR A 206 17.57 0.83 -14.83
CA THR A 206 17.10 1.67 -15.93
C THR A 206 18.29 2.27 -16.66
N ASN A 207 18.27 2.21 -18.00
CA ASN A 207 19.33 2.78 -18.80
C ASN A 207 19.17 4.30 -18.92
N SER A 208 20.19 5.07 -18.58
CA SER A 208 20.18 6.53 -18.72
C SER A 208 20.07 7.00 -20.18
N ALA A 209 20.46 6.14 -21.14
CA ALA A 209 20.26 6.42 -22.56
C ALA A 209 18.77 6.46 -22.99
N ASP A 210 17.88 5.96 -22.14
CA ASP A 210 16.42 6.05 -22.36
C ASP A 210 15.83 7.43 -22.02
N LEU A 211 16.62 8.32 -21.39
CA LEU A 211 16.19 9.68 -21.11
C LEU A 211 16.23 10.54 -22.38
N PRO A 212 15.22 11.38 -22.61
CA PRO A 212 15.26 12.34 -23.69
C PRO A 212 16.38 13.39 -23.47
N ALA A 213 16.91 13.93 -24.56
CA ALA A 213 17.98 14.94 -24.48
C ALA A 213 17.51 16.27 -23.83
N GLU A 214 16.23 16.56 -23.91
CA GLU A 214 15.61 17.76 -23.34
C GLU A 214 14.39 17.40 -22.51
N PRO A 215 14.03 18.23 -21.49
CA PRO A 215 12.80 18.06 -20.75
C PRO A 215 11.59 18.04 -21.69
N LEU A 216 10.64 17.15 -21.44
CA LEU A 216 9.39 17.05 -22.19
C LEU A 216 8.30 17.91 -21.55
N ALA A 217 8.36 18.11 -20.23
CA ALA A 217 7.40 18.87 -19.45
C ALA A 217 8.12 19.82 -18.50
N LYS A 218 7.51 20.96 -18.17
CA LYS A 218 7.99 21.84 -17.10
C LYS A 218 7.53 21.35 -15.74
N LYS A 219 6.34 20.73 -15.70
CA LYS A 219 5.72 20.24 -14.47
C LYS A 219 5.18 18.84 -14.67
N VAL A 220 5.20 18.08 -13.58
CA VAL A 220 4.52 16.79 -13.49
C VAL A 220 3.57 16.81 -12.30
N VAL A 221 2.31 16.50 -12.53
CA VAL A 221 1.28 16.33 -11.51
C VAL A 221 0.83 14.89 -11.48
N VAL A 222 0.92 14.25 -10.32
CA VAL A 222 0.49 12.87 -10.12
C VAL A 222 -0.65 12.84 -9.11
N VAL A 223 -1.81 12.31 -9.49
CA VAL A 223 -2.90 12.04 -8.58
C VAL A 223 -2.97 10.54 -8.34
N VAL A 224 -2.79 10.16 -7.07
CA VAL A 224 -2.86 8.76 -6.64
C VAL A 224 -4.22 8.54 -5.96
N ILE A 225 -5.07 7.71 -6.55
CA ILE A 225 -6.34 7.27 -5.96
C ILE A 225 -6.03 6.00 -5.17
N ASP A 226 -5.71 6.17 -3.88
CA ASP A 226 -5.29 5.08 -2.99
C ASP A 226 -6.28 3.91 -3.01
N GLY A 227 -5.76 2.71 -3.16
CA GLY A 227 -6.53 1.47 -3.13
C GLY A 227 -7.54 1.28 -4.27
N CYS A 228 -7.48 2.06 -5.35
CA CYS A 228 -8.44 2.00 -6.44
C CYS A 228 -8.24 0.78 -7.33
N ARG A 229 -9.23 -0.11 -7.36
CA ARG A 229 -9.24 -1.27 -8.27
C ARG A 229 -9.49 -0.83 -9.71
N LYS A 230 -8.69 -1.38 -10.62
CA LYS A 230 -8.76 -1.04 -12.05
C LYS A 230 -10.14 -1.33 -12.65
N GLU A 231 -10.67 -2.54 -12.49
CA GLU A 231 -11.95 -2.92 -13.07
C GLU A 231 -13.11 -2.10 -12.47
N ARG A 232 -13.00 -1.72 -11.19
CA ARG A 232 -14.02 -0.90 -10.54
C ARG A 232 -14.01 0.54 -11.04
N LEU A 233 -12.83 1.07 -11.42
CA LEU A 233 -12.75 2.37 -12.10
C LEU A 233 -13.46 2.33 -13.46
N TYR A 234 -13.29 1.25 -14.24
CA TYR A 234 -13.98 1.12 -15.52
C TYR A 234 -15.50 0.98 -15.39
N GLU A 235 -15.98 0.37 -14.30
CA GLU A 235 -17.41 0.21 -14.01
C GLU A 235 -18.06 1.48 -13.41
N ALA A 236 -17.28 2.33 -12.76
CA ALA A 236 -17.79 3.53 -12.10
C ALA A 236 -18.28 4.58 -13.10
N ASP A 237 -19.27 5.38 -12.68
CA ASP A 237 -19.69 6.60 -13.38
C ASP A 237 -18.63 7.69 -13.18
N ALA A 238 -17.50 7.57 -13.92
CA ALA A 238 -16.33 8.43 -13.84
C ALA A 238 -16.03 9.10 -15.20
N PRO A 239 -16.91 9.99 -15.68
CA PRO A 239 -16.86 10.51 -17.05
C PRO A 239 -15.59 11.33 -17.35
N PHE A 240 -15.05 12.03 -16.36
CA PHE A 240 -13.83 12.82 -16.54
C PHE A 240 -12.61 11.92 -16.69
N LEU A 241 -12.40 10.95 -15.79
CA LEU A 241 -11.28 10.01 -15.89
C LEU A 241 -11.36 9.18 -17.15
N HIS A 242 -12.55 8.69 -17.51
CA HIS A 242 -12.75 7.97 -18.78
C HIS A 242 -12.45 8.85 -20.01
N ARG A 243 -12.72 10.16 -19.95
CA ARG A 243 -12.32 11.09 -21.02
C ARG A 243 -10.80 11.25 -21.07
N LEU A 244 -10.11 11.46 -19.94
CA LEU A 244 -8.66 11.54 -19.89
C LEU A 244 -8.00 10.26 -20.43
N MET A 245 -8.53 9.09 -20.08
CA MET A 245 -8.06 7.80 -20.60
C MET A 245 -8.17 7.74 -22.14
N ARG A 246 -9.27 8.25 -22.71
CA ARG A 246 -9.43 8.31 -24.19
C ARG A 246 -8.56 9.35 -24.86
N GLN A 247 -8.20 10.41 -24.16
CA GLN A 247 -7.42 11.54 -24.69
C GLN A 247 -5.93 11.44 -24.34
N GLY A 248 -5.50 10.42 -23.64
CA GLY A 248 -4.13 10.21 -23.21
C GLY A 248 -3.62 8.82 -23.57
N THR A 249 -2.61 8.36 -22.85
CA THR A 249 -2.07 7.02 -22.95
C THR A 249 -2.44 6.23 -21.71
N VAL A 250 -3.05 5.04 -21.89
CA VAL A 250 -3.49 4.12 -20.83
C VAL A 250 -2.62 2.87 -20.84
N TYR A 251 -2.22 2.43 -19.65
CA TYR A 251 -1.48 1.18 -19.44
C TYR A 251 -2.42 0.10 -18.90
N GLU A 252 -2.71 -0.88 -19.73
CA GLU A 252 -3.69 -1.93 -19.39
C GLU A 252 -3.13 -2.96 -18.42
N THR A 253 -1.81 -3.10 -18.33
CA THR A 253 -1.13 -4.09 -17.49
C THR A 253 -0.10 -3.45 -16.56
N MET A 254 -0.45 -2.30 -15.95
CA MET A 254 0.37 -1.71 -14.89
C MET A 254 0.22 -2.53 -13.61
N GLU A 255 1.32 -3.13 -13.17
CA GLU A 255 1.35 -3.98 -11.98
C GLU A 255 1.95 -3.25 -10.78
N THR A 256 1.32 -3.41 -9.62
CA THR A 256 1.89 -2.97 -8.34
C THR A 256 2.99 -3.93 -7.87
N ILE A 257 3.63 -3.59 -6.75
CA ILE A 257 4.71 -4.40 -6.16
C ILE A 257 4.21 -5.28 -5.01
N TYR A 258 5.04 -6.22 -4.57
CA TYR A 258 4.76 -7.01 -3.36
C TYR A 258 5.65 -6.57 -2.19
N PRO A 259 5.07 -6.37 -1.00
CA PRO A 259 3.63 -6.37 -0.67
C PRO A 259 2.92 -5.10 -1.16
N ALA A 260 1.69 -5.26 -1.67
CA ALA A 260 0.85 -4.18 -2.18
C ALA A 260 0.27 -3.34 -1.02
N ARG A 261 1.08 -2.45 -0.46
CA ARG A 261 0.75 -1.60 0.70
C ARG A 261 1.17 -0.17 0.45
N THR A 262 0.38 0.77 0.87
CA THR A 262 0.53 2.19 0.57
C THR A 262 1.98 2.69 0.68
N VAL A 263 2.60 2.61 1.87
CA VAL A 263 3.96 3.16 2.06
C VAL A 263 5.00 2.42 1.21
N THR A 264 4.85 1.10 1.06
CA THR A 264 5.72 0.28 0.23
C THR A 264 5.58 0.61 -1.26
N CYS A 265 4.33 0.77 -1.74
CA CYS A 265 4.05 1.13 -3.12
C CYS A 265 4.55 2.55 -3.45
N PHE A 266 4.27 3.53 -2.59
CA PHE A 266 4.80 4.89 -2.74
C PHE A 266 6.33 4.90 -2.76
N SER A 267 6.97 4.12 -1.88
CA SER A 267 8.43 4.00 -1.89
C SER A 267 8.94 3.46 -3.22
N SER A 268 8.31 2.42 -3.77
CA SER A 268 8.69 1.87 -5.08
C SER A 268 8.40 2.83 -6.24
N MET A 269 7.25 3.53 -6.24
CA MET A 269 6.91 4.51 -7.27
C MET A 269 7.94 5.63 -7.37
N PHE A 270 8.40 6.16 -6.23
CA PHE A 270 9.22 7.37 -6.20
C PHE A 270 10.72 7.14 -6.00
N THR A 271 11.14 5.88 -5.84
CA THR A 271 12.54 5.48 -5.97
C THR A 271 12.83 4.72 -7.27
N GLY A 272 11.80 4.18 -7.91
CA GLY A 272 11.96 3.30 -9.07
C GLY A 272 12.52 1.93 -8.70
N THR A 273 12.48 1.50 -7.41
CA THR A 273 13.12 0.28 -6.90
C THR A 273 12.12 -0.63 -6.19
N TYR A 274 12.57 -1.84 -5.87
CA TYR A 274 11.75 -2.81 -5.15
C TYR A 274 12.01 -2.77 -3.63
N PRO A 275 11.10 -3.34 -2.80
CA PRO A 275 11.19 -3.31 -1.34
C PRO A 275 12.50 -3.84 -0.75
N ARG A 276 13.21 -4.74 -1.45
CA ARG A 276 14.53 -5.23 -1.04
C ARG A 276 15.62 -4.16 -1.11
N GLU A 277 15.47 -3.15 -1.98
CA GLU A 277 16.43 -2.09 -2.24
C GLU A 277 16.13 -0.86 -1.40
N HIS A 278 14.91 -0.31 -1.50
CA HIS A 278 14.53 0.86 -0.70
C HIS A 278 14.28 0.54 0.78
N GLY A 279 14.18 -0.73 1.17
CA GLY A 279 14.11 -1.18 2.56
C GLY A 279 12.73 -1.11 3.22
N ILE A 280 11.73 -0.49 2.60
CA ILE A 280 10.37 -0.39 3.12
C ILE A 280 9.56 -1.61 2.68
N LYS A 281 9.09 -2.40 3.65
CA LYS A 281 8.41 -3.69 3.41
C LYS A 281 7.01 -3.78 4.01
N SER A 282 6.57 -2.72 4.67
CA SER A 282 5.26 -2.64 5.30
C SER A 282 4.89 -1.18 5.56
N ASN A 283 3.66 -0.92 6.01
CA ASN A 283 3.27 0.42 6.46
C ASN A 283 3.89 0.80 7.82
N MET A 284 4.51 -0.15 8.52
CA MET A 284 5.19 0.06 9.80
C MET A 284 6.66 0.45 9.56
N VAL A 285 6.93 1.73 9.39
CA VAL A 285 8.22 2.22 8.91
C VAL A 285 9.08 2.90 9.99
N TRP A 286 8.48 3.62 10.94
CA TRP A 286 9.17 4.22 12.11
C TRP A 286 10.42 5.06 11.78
N ASP A 287 10.29 6.10 10.96
CA ASP A 287 11.37 7.00 10.55
C ASP A 287 12.57 6.30 9.86
N LEU A 288 12.34 5.16 9.20
CA LEU A 288 13.42 4.42 8.55
C LEU A 288 13.95 5.12 7.31
N LEU A 289 13.15 5.98 6.68
CA LEU A 289 13.39 6.57 5.37
C LEU A 289 13.68 5.50 4.29
N VAL A 290 13.52 5.84 3.04
CA VAL A 290 13.97 4.99 1.93
C VAL A 290 15.51 4.96 1.91
N LYS A 291 16.09 3.77 1.69
CA LYS A 291 17.55 3.57 1.75
C LYS A 291 18.29 3.90 0.45
N VAL A 292 17.55 4.24 -0.58
CA VAL A 292 18.06 4.56 -1.92
C VAL A 292 17.55 5.95 -2.31
N GLU A 293 18.20 6.56 -3.30
CA GLU A 293 17.82 7.86 -3.81
C GLU A 293 16.39 7.87 -4.36
N SER A 294 15.60 8.85 -3.97
CA SER A 294 14.26 9.10 -4.49
C SER A 294 14.27 10.16 -5.58
N ILE A 295 13.20 10.23 -6.37
CA ILE A 295 13.02 11.31 -7.35
C ILE A 295 13.05 12.70 -6.67
N PHE A 296 12.61 12.80 -5.42
CA PHE A 296 12.66 14.05 -4.65
C PHE A 296 14.10 14.49 -4.39
N ASP A 297 14.99 13.54 -4.06
CA ASP A 297 16.42 13.82 -3.84
C ASP A 297 17.08 14.28 -5.14
N VAL A 298 16.76 13.64 -6.27
CA VAL A 298 17.24 14.02 -7.59
C VAL A 298 16.80 15.45 -7.94
N LEU A 299 15.52 15.76 -7.76
CA LEU A 299 14.98 17.09 -8.01
C LEU A 299 15.68 18.13 -7.17
N LYS A 300 15.83 17.91 -5.87
CA LYS A 300 16.54 18.79 -4.96
C LYS A 300 17.98 19.07 -5.38
N LYS A 301 18.72 18.04 -5.82
CA LYS A 301 20.09 18.17 -6.34
C LYS A 301 20.14 19.01 -7.62
N ARG A 302 19.06 19.09 -8.37
CA ARG A 302 18.92 19.87 -9.62
C ARG A 302 18.24 21.23 -9.42
N GLY A 303 18.04 21.65 -8.16
CA GLY A 303 17.39 22.94 -7.86
C GLY A 303 15.90 22.97 -8.19
N LYS A 304 15.27 21.77 -8.40
CA LYS A 304 13.85 21.60 -8.66
C LYS A 304 13.12 21.19 -7.39
N LYS A 305 11.83 21.44 -7.35
CA LYS A 305 10.99 21.19 -6.17
C LYS A 305 10.00 20.05 -6.40
N GLY A 306 10.12 19.00 -5.59
CA GLY A 306 9.15 17.91 -5.52
C GLY A 306 8.40 17.93 -4.19
N ILE A 307 7.09 17.76 -4.22
CA ILE A 307 6.22 17.69 -3.02
C ILE A 307 5.30 16.49 -3.12
N LEU A 308 5.25 15.72 -2.06
CA LEU A 308 4.29 14.64 -1.85
C LEU A 308 3.26 15.11 -0.81
N PHE A 309 2.03 15.40 -1.27
CA PHE A 309 0.92 15.73 -0.40
C PHE A 309 0.13 14.46 -0.09
N GLY A 310 0.32 13.91 1.10
CA GLY A 310 -0.18 12.59 1.44
C GLY A 310 -0.47 12.39 2.92
N CYS A 311 -0.85 11.16 3.28
CA CYS A 311 -1.11 10.80 4.66
C CYS A 311 0.18 10.76 5.51
N ALA A 312 0.01 10.89 6.84
CA ALA A 312 1.13 10.96 7.78
C ALA A 312 2.05 9.73 7.76
N HIS A 313 1.57 8.57 7.31
CA HIS A 313 2.38 7.35 7.19
C HIS A 313 3.55 7.49 6.20
N LEU A 314 3.42 8.36 5.20
CA LEU A 314 4.45 8.59 4.18
C LEU A 314 5.64 9.39 4.70
N ILE A 315 5.47 10.13 5.81
CA ILE A 315 6.55 10.90 6.45
C ILE A 315 7.70 9.95 6.84
N ASP A 316 7.37 8.77 7.37
CA ASP A 316 8.38 7.80 7.81
C ASP A 316 9.25 7.24 6.66
N ALA A 317 8.78 7.37 5.40
CA ALA A 317 9.52 6.94 4.21
C ALA A 317 10.23 8.10 3.49
N PHE A 318 9.67 9.31 3.49
CA PHE A 318 10.15 10.42 2.67
C PHE A 318 10.47 11.70 3.44
N GLY A 319 10.26 11.71 4.76
CA GLY A 319 10.65 12.83 5.62
C GLY A 319 10.05 14.16 5.18
N ASP A 320 10.91 15.17 5.03
CA ASP A 320 10.55 16.56 4.71
C ASP A 320 9.96 16.78 3.31
N TYR A 321 9.98 15.76 2.42
CA TYR A 321 9.32 15.84 1.13
C TYR A 321 7.80 15.66 1.22
N VAL A 322 7.30 15.23 2.39
CA VAL A 322 5.88 14.99 2.64
C VAL A 322 5.25 16.19 3.34
N GLU A 323 4.36 16.85 2.65
CA GLU A 323 3.35 17.69 3.29
C GLU A 323 2.16 16.81 3.68
N SER A 324 1.93 16.63 4.98
CA SER A 324 0.90 15.72 5.42
C SER A 324 -0.41 16.43 5.72
N PHE A 325 -1.50 15.83 5.31
CA PHE A 325 -2.83 16.24 5.74
C PHE A 325 -3.30 15.43 6.94
N THR A 326 -4.20 16.06 7.72
CA THR A 326 -4.85 15.34 8.81
C THR A 326 -5.94 14.41 8.24
N ALA A 327 -5.74 13.11 8.43
CA ALA A 327 -6.68 12.08 7.96
C ALA A 327 -7.89 11.86 8.90
N VAL A 328 -8.07 12.69 9.93
CA VAL A 328 -9.13 12.57 10.94
C VAL A 328 -10.50 13.08 10.45
N SER A 329 -10.60 13.57 9.22
CA SER A 329 -11.85 14.00 8.64
C SER A 329 -12.73 12.81 8.26
N HIS A 330 -14.06 13.00 8.36
CA HIS A 330 -15.03 12.02 7.86
C HIS A 330 -14.79 11.71 6.37
N ASN A 331 -14.97 10.47 5.98
CA ASN A 331 -14.65 9.98 4.64
C ASN A 331 -15.38 10.71 3.50
N ASP A 332 -16.60 11.20 3.76
CA ASP A 332 -17.39 11.95 2.76
C ASP A 332 -16.81 13.32 2.41
N VAL A 333 -15.91 13.84 3.24
CA VAL A 333 -15.32 15.17 3.06
C VAL A 333 -13.80 15.16 3.00
N VAL A 334 -13.16 14.03 3.23
CA VAL A 334 -11.70 13.99 3.35
C VAL A 334 -11.03 14.32 2.03
N ASP A 335 -11.41 13.69 0.94
CA ASP A 335 -10.78 13.93 -0.37
C ASP A 335 -11.10 15.33 -0.90
N LYS A 336 -12.30 15.86 -0.62
CA LYS A 336 -12.62 17.27 -0.92
C LYS A 336 -11.66 18.23 -0.21
N LYS A 337 -11.42 18.00 1.08
CA LYS A 337 -10.46 18.83 1.85
C LYS A 337 -9.02 18.65 1.34
N ILE A 338 -8.64 17.43 0.96
CA ILE A 338 -7.34 17.17 0.37
C ILE A 338 -7.17 17.99 -0.91
N MET A 339 -8.11 17.93 -1.82
CA MET A 339 -8.02 18.63 -3.10
C MET A 339 -8.10 20.16 -2.95
N GLU A 340 -8.88 20.68 -2.01
CA GLU A 340 -8.90 22.11 -1.65
C GLU A 340 -7.53 22.56 -1.09
N GLN A 341 -6.92 21.76 -0.22
CA GLN A 341 -5.60 22.05 0.34
C GLN A 341 -4.50 21.87 -0.70
N ALA A 342 -4.63 20.90 -1.61
CA ALA A 342 -3.70 20.69 -2.70
C ALA A 342 -3.56 21.93 -3.59
N LYS A 343 -4.66 22.61 -3.92
CA LYS A 343 -4.65 23.88 -4.67
C LYS A 343 -3.86 24.95 -3.92
N VAL A 344 -4.11 25.11 -2.62
CA VAL A 344 -3.42 26.11 -1.78
C VAL A 344 -1.92 25.79 -1.67
N LEU A 345 -1.55 24.52 -1.52
CA LEU A 345 -0.17 24.08 -1.43
C LEU A 345 0.56 24.29 -2.76
N TYR A 346 -0.06 23.91 -3.86
CA TYR A 346 0.46 24.10 -5.20
C TYR A 346 0.73 25.57 -5.51
N ASP A 347 -0.21 26.47 -5.17
CA ASP A 347 -0.04 27.92 -5.34
C ASP A 347 1.11 28.47 -4.52
N ARG A 348 1.24 28.03 -3.27
CA ARG A 348 2.25 28.51 -2.34
C ARG A 348 3.65 28.09 -2.76
N GLU A 349 3.77 26.84 -3.18
CA GLU A 349 5.07 26.17 -3.33
C GLU A 349 5.55 26.14 -4.80
N ASN A 350 4.64 26.26 -5.74
CA ASN A 350 4.90 26.18 -7.20
C ASN A 350 5.87 25.06 -7.57
N PRO A 351 5.54 23.78 -7.25
CA PRO A 351 6.46 22.65 -7.43
C PRO A 351 6.63 22.27 -8.91
N ASP A 352 7.79 21.69 -9.26
CA ASP A 352 8.02 21.03 -10.55
C ASP A 352 7.36 19.63 -10.57
N LEU A 353 7.37 18.92 -9.44
CA LEU A 353 6.68 17.65 -9.23
C LEU A 353 5.70 17.81 -8.07
N PHE A 354 4.41 17.60 -8.34
CA PHE A 354 3.37 17.63 -7.33
C PHE A 354 2.60 16.33 -7.31
N ILE A 355 2.60 15.65 -6.16
CA ILE A 355 1.92 14.38 -5.97
C ILE A 355 0.83 14.57 -4.93
N VAL A 356 -0.39 14.13 -5.25
CA VAL A 356 -1.55 14.20 -4.33
C VAL A 356 -2.10 12.80 -4.13
N GLN A 357 -2.20 12.38 -2.87
CA GLN A 357 -2.87 11.14 -2.48
C GLN A 357 -4.31 11.42 -2.06
N MET A 358 -5.27 10.75 -2.69
CA MET A 358 -6.68 10.70 -2.31
C MET A 358 -6.93 9.37 -1.58
N ILE A 359 -7.57 9.41 -0.40
CA ILE A 359 -7.64 8.24 0.49
C ILE A 359 -9.04 7.65 0.66
N ALA A 360 -10.08 8.34 0.19
CA ALA A 360 -11.46 7.94 0.48
C ALA A 360 -11.88 6.63 -0.19
N VAL A 361 -11.32 6.31 -1.36
CA VAL A 361 -11.61 5.07 -2.09
C VAL A 361 -11.09 3.87 -1.30
N ASP A 362 -9.84 3.91 -0.85
CA ASP A 362 -9.24 2.87 -0.01
C ASP A 362 -10.01 2.68 1.31
N GLN A 363 -10.30 3.76 2.01
CA GLN A 363 -11.08 3.74 3.26
C GLN A 363 -12.47 3.11 3.06
N THR A 364 -13.10 3.35 1.91
CA THR A 364 -14.40 2.75 1.57
C THR A 364 -14.27 1.27 1.30
N GLY A 365 -13.24 0.85 0.59
CA GLY A 365 -12.94 -0.57 0.38
C GLY A 365 -12.71 -1.31 1.70
N HIS A 366 -11.94 -0.73 2.61
CA HIS A 366 -11.69 -1.28 3.95
C HIS A 366 -12.96 -1.45 4.79
N SER A 367 -13.91 -0.56 4.67
CA SER A 367 -15.09 -0.51 5.54
C SER A 367 -16.35 -1.12 4.95
N ARG A 368 -16.51 -1.03 3.63
CA ARG A 368 -17.71 -1.45 2.91
C ARG A 368 -17.49 -2.65 2.02
N GLY A 369 -16.23 -2.87 1.61
CA GLY A 369 -15.85 -3.86 0.60
C GLY A 369 -15.97 -3.32 -0.82
N VAL A 370 -15.06 -3.75 -1.67
CA VAL A 370 -14.88 -3.24 -3.05
C VAL A 370 -15.99 -3.65 -4.02
N LEU A 371 -16.74 -4.70 -3.71
CA LEU A 371 -17.81 -5.22 -4.58
C LEU A 371 -19.18 -4.54 -4.34
N TYR A 372 -19.24 -3.55 -3.47
CA TYR A 372 -20.47 -2.85 -3.11
C TYR A 372 -20.61 -1.50 -3.81
N PRO A 373 -21.85 -1.01 -4.01
CA PRO A 373 -22.10 0.26 -4.71
C PRO A 373 -21.38 1.46 -4.12
N GLU A 374 -21.22 1.51 -2.80
CA GLU A 374 -20.56 2.62 -2.12
C GLU A 374 -19.12 2.84 -2.58
N TYR A 375 -18.43 1.78 -3.02
CA TYR A 375 -17.09 1.90 -3.56
C TYR A 375 -17.09 2.58 -4.94
N LEU A 376 -18.06 2.27 -5.79
CA LEU A 376 -18.24 2.94 -7.09
C LEU A 376 -18.62 4.41 -6.93
N GLU A 377 -19.54 4.71 -5.98
CA GLU A 377 -19.90 6.10 -5.68
C GLU A 377 -18.68 6.90 -5.19
N LYS A 378 -17.79 6.29 -4.42
CA LYS A 378 -16.57 6.96 -3.96
C LYS A 378 -15.59 7.22 -5.10
N ILE A 379 -15.48 6.32 -6.08
CA ILE A 379 -14.72 6.56 -7.32
C ILE A 379 -15.32 7.71 -8.14
N LYS A 380 -16.65 7.77 -8.23
CA LYS A 380 -17.36 8.88 -8.88
C LYS A 380 -17.09 10.23 -8.20
N GLU A 381 -17.08 10.26 -6.87
CA GLU A 381 -16.70 11.48 -6.13
C GLU A 381 -15.25 11.89 -6.41
N ALA A 382 -14.33 10.91 -6.45
CA ALA A 382 -12.94 11.16 -6.82
C ALA A 382 -12.81 11.73 -8.24
N ASP A 383 -13.56 11.20 -9.20
CA ASP A 383 -13.64 11.70 -10.57
C ASP A 383 -13.98 13.19 -10.62
N ALA A 384 -15.03 13.58 -9.91
CA ALA A 384 -15.48 14.98 -9.87
C ALA A 384 -14.44 15.92 -9.23
N LEU A 385 -13.76 15.46 -8.17
CA LEU A 385 -12.72 16.24 -7.49
C LEU A 385 -11.47 16.40 -8.35
N ILE A 386 -11.07 15.36 -9.07
CA ILE A 386 -9.94 15.40 -10.02
C ILE A 386 -10.30 16.31 -11.22
N ALA A 387 -11.53 16.24 -11.70
CA ALA A 387 -12.02 17.14 -12.76
C ALA A 387 -11.91 18.60 -12.36
N ASP A 388 -12.33 18.95 -11.15
CA ASP A 388 -12.25 20.31 -10.61
C ASP A 388 -10.79 20.77 -10.42
N PHE A 389 -9.91 19.90 -9.97
CA PHE A 389 -8.49 20.20 -9.85
C PHE A 389 -7.81 20.39 -11.20
N TYR A 390 -8.11 19.53 -12.17
CA TYR A 390 -7.62 19.65 -13.55
C TYR A 390 -8.09 20.94 -14.22
N ALA A 391 -9.39 21.26 -14.08
CA ALA A 391 -9.95 22.51 -14.62
C ALA A 391 -9.30 23.75 -13.99
N TRP A 392 -9.00 23.69 -12.69
CA TRP A 392 -8.29 24.76 -12.00
C TRP A 392 -6.85 24.93 -12.52
N LEU A 393 -6.09 23.85 -12.75
CA LEU A 393 -4.77 23.90 -13.38
C LEU A 393 -4.84 24.45 -14.82
N THR A 394 -5.87 24.06 -15.57
CA THR A 394 -6.09 24.55 -16.93
C THR A 394 -6.37 26.06 -16.97
N ALA A 395 -7.22 26.55 -16.07
CA ALA A 395 -7.54 27.98 -15.96
C ALA A 395 -6.31 28.84 -15.60
N ARG A 396 -5.29 28.24 -15.03
CA ARG A 396 -3.98 28.89 -14.72
C ARG A 396 -3.02 28.88 -15.91
N GLY A 397 -3.30 28.10 -16.94
CA GLY A 397 -2.37 27.84 -18.04
C GLY A 397 -1.28 26.81 -17.71
N ASP A 398 -1.30 26.21 -16.52
CA ASP A 398 -0.28 25.23 -16.11
C ASP A 398 -0.33 23.95 -16.97
N MET A 399 -1.53 23.57 -17.45
CA MET A 399 -1.72 22.34 -18.22
C MET A 399 -1.04 22.34 -19.59
N ASP A 400 -0.70 23.50 -20.15
CA ASP A 400 -0.02 23.60 -21.44
C ASP A 400 1.42 23.05 -21.41
N GLU A 401 1.99 22.91 -20.22
CA GLU A 401 3.37 22.46 -20.01
C GLU A 401 3.47 21.34 -18.95
N THR A 402 2.33 20.74 -18.58
CA THR A 402 2.23 19.73 -17.51
C THR A 402 1.94 18.35 -18.07
N ALA A 403 2.68 17.34 -17.62
CA ALA A 403 2.28 15.95 -17.70
C ALA A 403 1.41 15.61 -16.49
N PHE A 404 0.17 15.22 -16.74
CA PHE A 404 -0.80 14.85 -15.71
C PHE A 404 -0.96 13.33 -15.68
N ILE A 405 -0.64 12.71 -14.54
CA ILE A 405 -0.67 11.27 -14.33
C ILE A 405 -1.76 10.96 -13.29
N VAL A 406 -2.63 10.01 -13.61
CA VAL A 406 -3.57 9.45 -12.64
C VAL A 406 -3.30 7.97 -12.51
N MET A 407 -3.19 7.51 -11.27
CA MET A 407 -2.92 6.11 -10.96
C MET A 407 -3.47 5.70 -9.59
N ALA A 408 -3.45 4.40 -9.32
CA ALA A 408 -3.50 3.90 -7.96
C ALA A 408 -2.14 3.29 -7.58
N ASP A 409 -1.86 3.26 -6.30
CA ASP A 409 -0.68 2.61 -5.73
C ASP A 409 -0.85 1.09 -5.62
N HIS A 410 -2.06 0.65 -5.27
CA HIS A 410 -2.53 -0.74 -5.26
C HIS A 410 -4.05 -0.77 -5.47
N GLY A 411 -4.58 -1.94 -5.76
CA GLY A 411 -6.00 -2.22 -5.64
C GLY A 411 -6.32 -2.87 -4.30
N GLN A 412 -7.44 -3.58 -4.22
CA GLN A 412 -7.87 -4.30 -3.02
C GLN A 412 -8.41 -5.69 -3.39
N GLY A 413 -8.31 -6.64 -2.47
CA GLY A 413 -8.92 -7.97 -2.60
C GLY A 413 -10.45 -7.93 -2.57
N ASN A 414 -11.07 -9.09 -2.78
CA ASN A 414 -12.54 -9.18 -2.81
C ASN A 414 -13.19 -9.14 -1.42
N GLY A 415 -12.39 -9.23 -0.37
CA GLY A 415 -12.85 -9.17 1.01
C GLY A 415 -13.09 -7.74 1.51
N ILE A 416 -13.12 -7.59 2.80
CA ILE A 416 -13.09 -6.30 3.47
C ILE A 416 -11.65 -5.95 3.85
N GLY A 417 -11.26 -4.72 3.53
CA GLY A 417 -10.01 -4.15 3.98
C GLY A 417 -8.76 -4.89 3.48
N GLY A 418 -8.84 -5.50 2.32
CA GLY A 418 -7.84 -6.42 1.87
C GLY A 418 -6.91 -5.89 0.81
N HIS A 419 -5.67 -5.69 1.19
CA HIS A 419 -4.56 -5.54 0.25
C HIS A 419 -3.25 -5.97 0.91
N GLY A 420 -2.21 -6.18 0.10
CA GLY A 420 -0.90 -6.61 0.55
C GLY A 420 -0.49 -8.00 0.06
N HIS A 421 -1.34 -8.71 -0.66
CA HIS A 421 -1.15 -10.11 -1.03
C HIS A 421 -1.28 -10.43 -2.52
N LEU A 422 -1.44 -9.42 -3.37
CA LEU A 422 -1.52 -9.55 -4.84
C LEU A 422 -2.64 -10.48 -5.34
N ASP A 423 -3.82 -10.42 -4.72
CA ASP A 423 -5.03 -10.88 -5.43
C ASP A 423 -5.16 -10.11 -6.76
N THR A 424 -5.84 -10.69 -7.74
CA THR A 424 -5.96 -10.07 -9.08
C THR A 424 -6.42 -8.61 -9.01
N GLY A 425 -7.37 -8.31 -8.10
CA GLY A 425 -7.87 -6.96 -7.91
C GLY A 425 -6.94 -6.02 -7.16
N GLU A 426 -5.91 -6.54 -6.45
CA GLU A 426 -4.87 -5.74 -5.83
C GLU A 426 -3.72 -5.44 -6.80
N ARG A 427 -3.43 -6.42 -7.68
CA ARG A 427 -2.22 -6.53 -8.47
C ARG A 427 -2.17 -5.52 -9.60
N PHE A 428 -3.24 -5.41 -10.38
CA PHE A 428 -3.29 -4.51 -11.54
C PHE A 428 -4.01 -3.22 -11.18
N VAL A 429 -3.30 -2.11 -11.37
CA VAL A 429 -3.78 -0.78 -11.00
C VAL A 429 -4.14 0.05 -12.23
N PRO A 430 -5.08 0.98 -12.14
CA PRO A 430 -5.27 1.99 -13.16
C PRO A 430 -4.02 2.86 -13.25
N PHE A 431 -3.58 3.13 -14.48
CA PHE A 431 -2.49 4.06 -14.76
C PHE A 431 -2.68 4.68 -16.13
N PHE A 432 -2.76 5.99 -16.18
CA PHE A 432 -2.85 6.72 -17.43
C PHE A 432 -2.21 8.10 -17.33
N MET A 433 -1.75 8.59 -18.47
CA MET A 433 -1.05 9.85 -18.61
C MET A 433 -1.77 10.73 -19.60
N HIS A 434 -1.80 12.04 -19.35
CA HIS A 434 -2.38 13.04 -20.23
C HIS A 434 -1.51 14.31 -20.23
N GLY A 435 -1.47 15.02 -21.34
CA GLY A 435 -0.74 16.29 -21.48
C GLY A 435 -0.30 16.55 -22.91
N PRO A 436 0.20 17.76 -23.22
CA PRO A 436 0.60 18.12 -24.59
C PRO A 436 1.69 17.23 -25.17
N MET A 437 2.57 16.68 -24.31
CA MET A 437 3.68 15.80 -24.68
C MET A 437 3.30 14.32 -24.71
N ILE A 438 2.07 13.96 -24.35
CA ILE A 438 1.60 12.58 -24.23
C ILE A 438 0.80 12.19 -25.46
N GLU A 439 1.02 10.98 -25.98
CA GLU A 439 0.26 10.40 -27.10
C GLU A 439 -1.23 10.27 -26.73
N CYS A 440 -2.08 10.67 -27.67
CA CYS A 440 -3.52 10.68 -27.50
C CYS A 440 -4.13 9.36 -27.97
N GLY A 441 -5.06 8.79 -27.15
CA GLY A 441 -5.83 7.61 -27.51
C GLY A 441 -5.01 6.32 -27.57
N LYS A 442 -3.82 6.30 -26.98
CA LYS A 442 -2.93 5.14 -27.00
C LYS A 442 -3.25 4.19 -25.85
N LYS A 443 -3.27 2.89 -26.15
CA LYS A 443 -3.33 1.81 -25.18
C LYS A 443 -2.05 1.00 -25.23
N VAL A 444 -1.44 0.80 -24.08
CA VAL A 444 -0.24 -0.01 -23.89
C VAL A 444 -0.62 -1.28 -23.16
N GLU A 445 -0.51 -2.40 -23.85
CA GLU A 445 -0.86 -3.72 -23.29
C GLU A 445 0.36 -4.45 -22.74
N GLU A 446 1.57 -3.96 -23.07
CA GLU A 446 2.79 -4.54 -22.53
C GLU A 446 2.84 -4.37 -21.02
N PHE A 447 3.38 -5.41 -20.40
CA PHE A 447 3.60 -5.42 -18.96
C PHE A 447 4.46 -4.24 -18.52
N ARG A 448 3.96 -3.49 -17.54
CA ARG A 448 4.70 -2.44 -16.85
C ARG A 448 4.46 -2.56 -15.34
N SER A 449 5.36 -1.97 -14.56
CA SER A 449 5.26 -1.94 -13.11
C SER A 449 5.35 -0.50 -12.59
N ILE A 450 4.75 -0.24 -11.44
CA ILE A 450 4.78 1.09 -10.79
C ILE A 450 6.20 1.59 -10.49
N VAL A 451 7.22 0.73 -10.49
CA VAL A 451 8.63 1.15 -10.40
C VAL A 451 9.09 1.97 -11.62
N SER A 452 8.31 1.98 -12.70
CA SER A 452 8.54 2.83 -13.87
C SER A 452 8.18 4.31 -13.66
N VAL A 453 7.51 4.65 -12.56
CA VAL A 453 7.01 6.03 -12.31
C VAL A 453 8.17 7.01 -12.12
N ALA A 454 9.12 6.73 -11.21
CA ALA A 454 10.27 7.64 -10.99
C ALA A 454 11.13 7.83 -12.25
N PRO A 455 11.54 6.78 -13.00
CA PRO A 455 12.25 6.95 -14.25
C PRO A 455 11.48 7.78 -15.30
N THR A 456 10.16 7.61 -15.36
CA THR A 456 9.31 8.37 -16.29
C THR A 456 9.21 9.83 -15.88
N ILE A 457 9.09 10.14 -14.59
CA ILE A 457 9.14 11.51 -14.06
C ILE A 457 10.50 12.15 -14.38
N SER A 458 11.61 11.40 -14.23
CA SER A 458 12.95 11.88 -14.62
C SER A 458 13.00 12.28 -16.08
N ALA A 459 12.47 11.44 -16.96
CA ALA A 459 12.41 11.72 -18.39
C ALA A 459 11.56 12.95 -18.71
N LEU A 460 10.39 13.09 -18.08
CA LEU A 460 9.49 14.23 -18.29
C LEU A 460 10.14 15.54 -17.86
N LEU A 461 10.78 15.58 -16.69
CA LEU A 461 11.37 16.80 -16.13
C LEU A 461 12.83 17.06 -16.57
N GLY A 462 13.43 16.17 -17.38
CA GLY A 462 14.80 16.29 -17.86
C GLY A 462 15.83 16.25 -16.72
N VAL A 463 15.62 15.38 -15.73
CA VAL A 463 16.54 15.17 -14.61
C VAL A 463 17.13 13.76 -14.67
N PRO A 464 18.28 13.50 -14.01
CA PRO A 464 18.84 12.16 -13.94
C PRO A 464 17.86 11.14 -13.34
N LEU A 465 18.10 9.87 -13.63
CA LEU A 465 17.40 8.76 -12.95
C LEU A 465 17.80 8.73 -11.48
N PRO A 466 16.89 8.35 -10.57
CA PRO A 466 17.31 7.96 -9.22
C PRO A 466 18.29 6.79 -9.28
N ASP A 467 19.32 6.81 -8.42
CA ASP A 467 20.24 5.71 -8.29
C ASP A 467 19.48 4.41 -8.00
N HIS A 468 19.88 3.32 -8.67
CA HIS A 468 19.25 2.00 -8.53
C HIS A 468 17.85 1.84 -9.14
N ALA A 469 17.29 2.84 -9.83
CA ALA A 469 16.01 2.69 -10.54
C ALA A 469 16.03 1.52 -11.52
N ARG A 470 14.97 0.70 -11.56
CA ARG A 470 14.85 -0.52 -12.36
C ARG A 470 13.74 -0.49 -13.39
N GLY A 471 12.71 0.31 -13.15
CA GLY A 471 11.59 0.40 -14.09
C GLY A 471 12.00 1.05 -15.40
N PRO A 472 11.53 0.56 -16.56
CA PRO A 472 11.76 1.26 -17.82
C PRO A 472 11.09 2.64 -17.81
N VAL A 473 11.68 3.59 -18.53
CA VAL A 473 11.00 4.84 -18.87
C VAL A 473 9.81 4.50 -19.79
N LEU A 474 8.64 5.01 -19.48
CA LEU A 474 7.40 4.79 -20.25
C LEU A 474 7.39 5.67 -21.52
N LYS A 475 8.44 5.56 -22.31
CA LYS A 475 8.67 6.42 -23.50
C LYS A 475 7.67 6.20 -24.63
N GLU A 476 7.01 5.06 -24.63
CA GLU A 476 5.91 4.79 -25.55
C GLU A 476 4.71 5.72 -25.36
N ALA A 477 4.58 6.37 -24.21
CA ALA A 477 3.55 7.37 -23.96
C ALA A 477 3.91 8.76 -24.52
N PHE A 478 5.15 8.99 -24.91
CA PHE A 478 5.59 10.31 -25.34
C PHE A 478 5.35 10.53 -26.83
N LYS A 479 4.88 11.70 -27.22
CA LYS A 479 4.81 12.09 -28.60
C LYS A 479 6.21 12.07 -29.23
N GLN A 480 6.35 11.36 -30.32
CA GLN A 480 7.57 11.48 -31.14
C GLN A 480 7.62 12.86 -31.73
N LYS A 481 8.74 13.58 -31.57
CA LYS A 481 8.98 14.78 -32.39
C LYS A 481 8.93 14.31 -33.86
N GLU A 482 8.04 14.89 -34.68
CA GLU A 482 8.09 14.68 -36.12
C GLU A 482 9.53 14.96 -36.56
N GLN A 483 10.23 13.93 -37.02
CA GLN A 483 11.44 14.14 -37.79
C GLN A 483 10.99 14.90 -39.04
N THR A 484 11.14 16.21 -39.02
CA THR A 484 11.06 17.02 -40.23
C THR A 484 12.09 16.40 -41.18
N SER A 485 11.60 15.64 -42.15
CA SER A 485 12.43 15.02 -43.16
C SER A 485 12.99 16.15 -44.03
N TYR A 486 14.22 16.52 -43.73
CA TYR A 486 15.03 17.35 -44.64
C TYR A 486 15.42 16.60 -45.93
N GLU A 487 14.80 15.46 -46.22
CA GLU A 487 15.08 14.68 -47.43
C GLU A 487 14.36 15.19 -48.71
N GLU A 488 13.44 16.15 -48.64
CA GLU A 488 12.77 16.65 -49.85
C GLU A 488 13.47 17.85 -50.51
N ALA A 489 14.53 18.38 -49.95
CA ALA A 489 15.24 19.54 -50.56
C ALA A 489 16.35 19.16 -51.55
N ASP A 490 16.83 17.93 -51.58
CA ASP A 490 17.98 17.55 -52.41
C ASP A 490 17.61 16.95 -53.78
N HIS A 491 16.34 16.73 -54.06
CA HIS A 491 15.89 16.23 -55.37
C HIS A 491 15.46 17.31 -56.37
N ARG A 492 15.56 18.61 -56.05
CA ARG A 492 15.29 19.70 -57.00
C ARG A 492 16.52 20.29 -57.67
N TYR A 493 17.73 19.92 -57.32
CA TYR A 493 18.96 20.44 -57.93
C TYR A 493 19.66 19.52 -58.92
N SER A 494 19.13 18.32 -59.19
CA SER A 494 19.75 17.39 -60.17
C SER A 494 19.05 17.28 -61.52
N ARG A 495 18.22 18.26 -61.90
CA ARG A 495 17.58 18.32 -63.27
C ARG A 495 17.84 19.60 -64.01
N VAL A 496 18.99 20.20 -63.87
CA VAL A 496 19.49 21.21 -64.83
C VAL A 496 21.01 21.02 -64.97
N GLN A 497 21.39 20.05 -65.74
CA GLN A 497 22.59 20.00 -66.59
C GLN A 497 22.38 18.98 -67.68
#